data_8bb1dbd21a1e080f2b468bd662454565
#
_entry.id   8bb1dbd21a1e080f2b468bd662454565
#
_cell.length_a   1.000
_cell.length_b   1.000
_cell.length_c   1.000
_cell.angle_alpha   90.00
_cell.angle_beta   90.00
_cell.angle_gamma   90.00
#
_symmetry.space_group_name_H-M   'P 1'
#
loop_
_entity.id
_entity.type
_entity.pdbx_description
1 polymer ?
#
loop_
_entity_poly.entity_id
_entity_poly.type
_entity_poly.pdbx_seq_one_letter_code
_entity_poly.pdbx_strand_id
1 'polypeptide(L)'
;MRILGLDFGSKTVGVAVSDELLLTAQGLEIIRRQSPNKLRQTLARIEAIIAEYQVECIVLGYPKNMNNTEGERCEKTKEFKEMLERRTGLELSLIHI
;
A
#
# COMPACT_ATOMS: atom_id res chain seq x y z
N MET A 1 1.97 2.28 -18.28
CA MET A 1 1.27 2.45 -17.01
C MET A 1 2.02 1.73 -15.88
N ARG A 2 2.19 2.38 -14.75
CA ARG A 2 2.83 1.74 -13.61
C ARG A 2 1.83 1.52 -12.49
N ILE A 3 1.96 0.38 -11.84
CA ILE A 3 1.11 -0.01 -10.72
C ILE A 3 1.97 -0.09 -9.48
N LEU A 4 1.49 0.53 -8.41
CA LEU A 4 2.15 0.47 -7.12
C LEU A 4 1.53 -0.64 -6.30
N GLY A 5 2.36 -1.57 -5.85
CA GLY A 5 1.92 -2.65 -4.97
C GLY A 5 2.33 -2.34 -3.55
N LEU A 6 1.39 -2.47 -2.63
CA LEU A 6 1.64 -2.22 -1.22
C LEU A 6 1.24 -3.43 -0.40
N ASP A 7 2.08 -3.78 0.56
CA ASP A 7 1.80 -4.84 1.52
C ASP A 7 1.74 -4.21 2.90
N PHE A 8 0.54 -4.02 3.42
CA PHE A 8 0.32 -3.26 4.64
C PHE A 8 0.43 -4.18 5.87
N GLY A 9 1.44 -3.92 6.68
CA GLY A 9 1.64 -4.63 7.93
C GLY A 9 1.35 -3.75 9.13
N SER A 10 1.53 -4.29 10.32
CA SER A 10 1.24 -3.55 11.54
C SER A 10 2.21 -2.38 11.77
N LYS A 11 3.46 -2.54 11.39
CA LYS A 11 4.47 -1.50 11.56
C LYS A 11 5.22 -1.17 10.29
N THR A 12 4.98 -1.90 9.23
CA THR A 12 5.71 -1.72 7.99
C THR A 12 4.75 -1.73 6.80
N VAL A 13 5.17 -1.09 5.72
CA VAL A 13 4.49 -1.19 4.44
C VAL A 13 5.54 -1.54 3.41
N GLY A 14 5.41 -2.72 2.81
CA GLY A 14 6.27 -3.12 1.72
C GLY A 14 5.80 -2.44 0.44
N VAL A 15 6.72 -1.90 -0.34
CA VAL A 15 6.40 -1.14 -1.54
C VAL A 15 7.07 -1.76 -2.74
N ALA A 16 6.31 -2.01 -3.79
CA ALA A 16 6.84 -2.48 -5.06
C ALA A 16 6.19 -1.69 -6.20
N VAL A 17 6.90 -1.55 -7.29
CA VAL A 17 6.41 -0.84 -8.47
C VAL A 17 6.61 -1.73 -9.67
N SER A 18 5.58 -1.83 -10.53
CA SER A 18 5.71 -2.54 -11.80
C SER A 18 6.44 -1.67 -12.80
N ASP A 19 7.01 -2.30 -13.84
CA ASP A 19 7.59 -1.55 -14.94
C ASP A 19 6.45 -1.02 -15.84
N GLU A 20 6.82 -0.23 -16.84
CA GLU A 20 5.83 0.38 -17.73
C GLU A 20 5.06 -0.65 -18.54
N LEU A 21 5.65 -1.79 -18.80
CA LEU A 21 5.01 -2.85 -19.58
C LEU A 21 4.26 -3.84 -18.71
N LEU A 22 4.29 -3.67 -17.40
CA LEU A 22 3.66 -4.55 -16.43
C LEU A 22 4.19 -5.99 -16.47
N LEU A 23 5.41 -6.17 -16.95
CA LEU A 23 5.99 -7.51 -17.04
C LEU A 23 6.65 -7.95 -15.74
N THR A 24 7.20 -7.02 -14.98
CA THR A 24 7.85 -7.32 -13.72
C THR A 24 7.48 -6.29 -12.67
N ALA A 25 7.61 -6.68 -11.42
CA ALA A 25 7.47 -5.77 -10.30
C ALA A 25 8.73 -5.84 -9.46
N GLN A 26 9.22 -4.68 -9.03
CA GLN A 26 10.42 -4.63 -8.21
C GLN A 26 10.09 -4.08 -6.85
N GLY A 27 10.62 -4.71 -5.81
CA GLY A 27 10.55 -4.16 -4.47
C GLY A 27 11.39 -2.91 -4.39
N LEU A 28 10.80 -1.81 -3.94
CA LEU A 28 11.52 -0.56 -3.79
C LEU A 28 12.03 -0.35 -2.39
N GLU A 29 11.16 -0.50 -1.42
CA GLU A 29 11.54 -0.25 -0.04
C GLU A 29 10.51 -0.81 0.92
N ILE A 30 10.88 -0.85 2.18
CA ILE A 30 9.96 -1.15 3.27
C ILE A 30 9.88 0.10 4.11
N ILE A 31 8.68 0.69 4.19
CA ILE A 31 8.47 1.87 5.00
C ILE A 31 8.15 1.41 6.42
N ARG A 32 8.96 1.84 7.38
CA ARG A 32 8.76 1.48 8.77
C ARG A 32 8.11 2.61 9.54
N ARG A 33 7.21 2.27 10.43
CA ARG A 33 6.56 3.24 11.31
C ARG A 33 7.05 3.03 12.73
N GLN A 34 7.26 4.14 13.43
CA GLN A 34 7.65 4.05 14.83
C GLN A 34 6.49 3.56 15.68
N SER A 35 5.28 3.84 15.27
CA SER A 35 4.10 3.42 15.97
C SER A 35 2.99 3.14 14.95
N PRO A 36 2.07 2.21 15.24
CA PRO A 36 0.98 1.90 14.31
C PRO A 36 0.09 3.09 13.97
N ASN A 37 0.11 4.12 14.80
CA ASN A 37 -0.75 5.29 14.59
C ASN A 37 -0.11 6.39 13.77
N LYS A 38 1.16 6.25 13.41
CA LYS A 38 1.85 7.30 12.66
C LYS A 38 1.80 7.03 11.17
N LEU A 39 0.62 7.11 10.61
CA LEU A 39 0.42 6.86 9.19
C LEU A 39 0.72 8.04 8.30
N ARG A 40 0.75 9.25 8.85
CA ARG A 40 0.93 10.46 8.03
C ARG A 40 2.23 10.43 7.26
N GLN A 41 3.32 10.06 7.91
CA GLN A 41 4.63 10.00 7.25
C GLN A 41 4.66 8.88 6.21
N THR A 42 4.03 7.76 6.51
CA THR A 42 3.92 6.65 5.59
C THR A 42 3.17 7.07 4.33
N LEU A 43 2.05 7.76 4.49
CA LEU A 43 1.26 8.23 3.36
C LEU A 43 2.04 9.26 2.54
N ALA A 44 2.77 10.15 3.19
CA ALA A 44 3.58 11.14 2.49
C ALA A 44 4.68 10.48 1.65
N ARG A 45 5.30 9.44 2.18
CA ARG A 45 6.32 8.72 1.43
C ARG A 45 5.71 8.01 0.22
N ILE A 46 4.56 7.39 0.40
CA ILE A 46 3.86 6.73 -0.70
C ILE A 46 3.49 7.74 -1.79
N GLU A 47 3.02 8.91 -1.40
CA GLU A 47 2.70 9.96 -2.38
C GLU A 47 3.94 10.41 -3.14
N ALA A 48 5.07 10.52 -2.47
CA ALA A 48 6.32 10.87 -3.12
C ALA A 48 6.73 9.81 -4.16
N ILE A 49 6.57 8.53 -3.82
CA ILE A 49 6.87 7.44 -4.75
C ILE A 49 5.93 7.48 -5.94
N ILE A 50 4.65 7.72 -5.72
CA ILE A 50 3.67 7.84 -6.79
C ILE A 50 4.07 8.94 -7.77
N ALA A 51 4.48 10.07 -7.26
CA ALA A 51 4.90 11.19 -8.10
C ALA A 51 6.19 10.87 -8.85
N GLU A 52 7.14 10.26 -8.17
CA GLU A 52 8.44 9.94 -8.75
C GLU A 52 8.33 8.94 -9.89
N TYR A 53 7.52 7.91 -9.73
CA TYR A 53 7.39 6.84 -10.72
C TYR A 53 6.17 7.00 -11.61
N GLN A 54 5.39 8.05 -11.43
CA GLN A 54 4.19 8.31 -12.22
C GLN A 54 3.21 7.14 -12.19
N VAL A 55 2.92 6.69 -10.98
CA VAL A 55 2.02 5.58 -10.74
C VAL A 55 0.58 5.99 -11.07
N GLU A 56 -0.14 5.13 -11.77
CA GLU A 56 -1.51 5.40 -12.19
C GLU A 56 -2.55 4.64 -11.39
N CYS A 57 -2.19 3.52 -10.79
CA CYS A 57 -3.12 2.82 -9.90
C CYS A 57 -2.35 2.09 -8.81
N ILE A 58 -3.07 1.72 -7.77
CA ILE A 58 -2.50 1.10 -6.58
C ILE A 58 -3.17 -0.25 -6.34
N VAL A 59 -2.37 -1.24 -6.00
CA VAL A 59 -2.86 -2.54 -5.55
C VAL A 59 -2.41 -2.72 -4.11
N LEU A 60 -3.36 -2.92 -3.22
CA LEU A 60 -3.08 -3.09 -1.81
C LEU A 60 -3.29 -4.55 -1.43
N GLY A 61 -2.21 -5.19 -1.04
CA GLY A 61 -2.24 -6.55 -0.56
C GLY A 61 -2.80 -6.59 0.85
N TYR A 62 -3.73 -7.51 1.09
CA TYR A 62 -4.32 -7.60 2.38
C TYR A 62 -4.30 -9.06 2.82
N PRO A 63 -3.90 -9.33 4.05
CA PRO A 63 -3.60 -10.70 4.43
C PRO A 63 -4.84 -11.56 4.43
N LYS A 64 -4.69 -12.72 3.84
CA LYS A 64 -5.64 -13.77 4.00
C LYS A 64 -5.60 -14.15 5.43
N ASN A 65 -6.64 -13.97 6.10
CA ASN A 65 -6.58 -14.27 7.47
C ASN A 65 -6.72 -15.71 7.78
N MET A 66 -5.94 -16.12 8.67
CA MET A 66 -5.93 -17.47 9.07
C MET A 66 -6.31 -17.64 10.52
N ASN A 67 -6.55 -16.56 11.22
CA ASN A 67 -6.82 -16.62 12.63
C ASN A 67 -7.86 -15.62 13.02
N ASN A 68 -8.17 -15.55 14.29
CA ASN A 68 -9.21 -14.70 14.83
C ASN A 68 -8.87 -13.21 14.81
N THR A 69 -7.71 -12.84 14.31
CA THR A 69 -7.31 -11.45 14.23
C THR A 69 -7.77 -10.79 12.94
N GLU A 70 -8.49 -11.52 12.12
CA GLU A 70 -8.91 -11.06 10.82
C GLU A 70 -9.65 -9.74 10.83
N GLY A 71 -10.61 -9.59 11.71
CA GLY A 71 -11.45 -8.42 11.73
C GLY A 71 -10.66 -7.14 11.95
N GLU A 72 -9.77 -7.14 12.90
CA GLU A 72 -8.99 -5.95 13.22
C GLU A 72 -8.06 -5.55 12.08
N ARG A 73 -7.36 -6.51 11.50
CA ARG A 73 -6.45 -6.22 10.41
C ARG A 73 -7.18 -5.77 9.16
N CYS A 74 -8.32 -6.38 8.88
CA CYS A 74 -9.12 -5.98 7.74
C CYS A 74 -9.62 -4.56 7.88
N GLU A 75 -10.06 -4.18 9.06
CA GLU A 75 -10.52 -2.83 9.31
C GLU A 75 -9.41 -1.81 9.12
N LYS A 76 -8.24 -2.09 9.66
CA LYS A 76 -7.10 -1.18 9.50
C LYS A 76 -6.67 -1.05 8.05
N THR A 77 -6.69 -2.15 7.33
CA THR A 77 -6.36 -2.14 5.90
C THR A 77 -7.37 -1.31 5.11
N LYS A 78 -8.64 -1.44 5.42
CA LYS A 78 -9.68 -0.65 4.76
C LYS A 78 -9.55 0.84 5.08
N GLU A 79 -9.22 1.18 6.30
CA GLU A 79 -8.97 2.57 6.67
C GLU A 79 -7.79 3.14 5.89
N PHE A 80 -6.73 2.37 5.78
CA PHE A 80 -5.56 2.77 5.02
C PHE A 80 -5.91 2.97 3.55
N LYS A 81 -6.70 2.08 2.98
CA LYS A 81 -7.19 2.21 1.61
C LYS A 81 -7.94 3.51 1.41
N GLU A 82 -8.87 3.82 2.29
CA GLU A 82 -9.65 5.05 2.19
C GLU A 82 -8.77 6.29 2.27
N MET A 83 -7.80 6.29 3.18
CA MET A 83 -6.90 7.41 3.29
C MET A 83 -6.06 7.61 2.04
N LEU A 84 -5.57 6.51 1.47
CA LEU A 84 -4.81 6.60 0.23
C LEU A 84 -5.65 7.11 -0.93
N GLU A 85 -6.85 6.60 -1.07
CA GLU A 85 -7.74 7.05 -2.14
C GLU A 85 -8.03 8.54 -2.05
N ARG A 86 -8.27 9.03 -0.84
CA ARG A 86 -8.51 10.46 -0.63
C ARG A 86 -7.30 11.32 -0.97
N ARG A 87 -6.13 10.86 -0.56
CA ARG A 87 -4.92 11.66 -0.72
C ARG A 87 -4.37 11.63 -2.13
N THR A 88 -4.52 10.51 -2.81
CA THR A 88 -3.90 10.34 -4.14
C THR A 88 -4.88 10.55 -5.28
N GLY A 89 -6.16 10.31 -5.04
CA GLY A 89 -7.14 10.34 -6.11
C GLY A 89 -7.00 9.20 -7.10
N LEU A 90 -6.19 8.20 -6.80
CA LEU A 90 -5.97 7.09 -7.69
C LEU A 90 -6.88 5.91 -7.34
N GLU A 91 -7.16 5.10 -8.35
CA GLU A 91 -7.90 3.87 -8.15
C GLU A 91 -7.07 2.89 -7.32
N LEU A 92 -7.70 2.25 -6.35
CA LEU A 92 -7.02 1.32 -5.49
C LEU A 92 -7.81 0.02 -5.42
N SER A 93 -7.15 -1.09 -5.70
CA SER A 93 -7.74 -2.43 -5.65
C SER A 93 -7.16 -3.20 -4.48
N LEU A 94 -8.01 -3.97 -3.81
CA LEU A 94 -7.56 -4.88 -2.75
C LEU A 94 -7.35 -6.26 -3.35
N ILE A 95 -6.25 -6.89 -2.97
CA ILE A 95 -6.01 -8.28 -3.34
C ILE A 95 -5.67 -9.07 -2.08
N HIS A 96 -6.05 -10.33 -2.07
CA HIS A 96 -5.67 -11.24 -0.99
C HIS A 96 -4.31 -11.82 -1.29
N ILE A 97 -3.48 -11.82 -0.28
CA ILE A 97 -2.15 -12.40 -0.41
C ILE A 97 -2.07 -13.69 0.37
#